data_306164d3b3cabafbe9d730701ccf5e90
#
_entry.id   306164d3b3cabafbe9d730701ccf5e90
#
_cell.length_a   1.000
_cell.length_b   1.000
_cell.length_c   1.000
_cell.angle_alpha   90.00
_cell.angle_beta   90.00
_cell.angle_gamma   90.00
#
_symmetry.space_group_name_H-M   'P 1'
#
loop_
_entity.id
_entity.type
_entity.pdbx_description
1 polymer ?
#
loop_
_entity_poly.entity_id
_entity_poly.type
_entity_poly.pdbx_seq_one_letter_code
_entity_poly.pdbx_strand_id
1 'polypeptide(L)'
;MVAETLQDPRCVFQLLKKHYSRYTPEMVEKVCGTPKDQFLKVAEMIGGTSTPDKVMTICYALGWTEHTVGSQNIRTMAMIQLLLGNMGRPGGGVNALRGHANVQGITDMCLYSDVLPGYLGAPSDADTTREEYLRRRPPKALRPNQMNFPQNFPKWFTSLQKAWYGAAATDKNDYAYDWLPKKDAAYDVLAIFERMHQGKMNGFVCQGFNPLASVANKKKVGDALARLKYLVIIDPLATDTS
;
A
#
# COMPACT_ATOMS: atom_id res chain seq x y z
N MET A 1 -4.32 -24.94 -16.67
CA MET A 1 -5.53 -25.75 -16.97
C MET A 1 -6.72 -24.84 -16.75
N VAL A 2 -7.58 -24.72 -17.72
CA VAL A 2 -8.83 -23.93 -17.65
C VAL A 2 -9.97 -24.93 -17.48
N ALA A 3 -10.89 -24.67 -16.55
CA ALA A 3 -12.07 -25.51 -16.38
C ALA A 3 -13.00 -25.34 -17.60
N GLU A 4 -13.50 -26.43 -18.14
CA GLU A 4 -14.39 -26.40 -19.32
C GLU A 4 -15.75 -25.81 -18.96
N THR A 5 -16.20 -25.98 -17.72
CA THR A 5 -17.46 -25.44 -17.22
C THR A 5 -17.30 -24.85 -15.84
N LEU A 6 -18.23 -23.95 -15.46
CA LEU A 6 -18.29 -23.41 -14.09
C LEU A 6 -18.75 -24.45 -13.05
N GLN A 7 -19.14 -25.66 -13.47
CA GLN A 7 -19.59 -26.74 -12.58
C GLN A 7 -18.43 -27.65 -12.12
N ASP A 8 -17.23 -27.56 -12.73
CA ASP A 8 -16.08 -28.32 -12.27
C ASP A 8 -15.76 -27.92 -10.80
N PRO A 9 -15.73 -28.89 -9.86
CA PRO A 9 -15.48 -28.59 -8.44
C PRO A 9 -14.13 -27.94 -8.17
N ARG A 10 -13.18 -28.04 -9.10
CA ARG A 10 -11.87 -27.36 -9.03
C ARG A 10 -11.89 -25.97 -9.67
N CYS A 11 -13.01 -25.58 -10.29
CA CYS A 11 -13.17 -24.24 -10.84
C CYS A 11 -13.10 -23.19 -9.71
N VAL A 12 -12.40 -22.07 -9.96
CA VAL A 12 -12.27 -20.96 -9.01
C VAL A 12 -13.65 -20.50 -8.53
N PHE A 13 -14.66 -20.46 -9.42
CA PHE A 13 -16.03 -20.08 -9.05
C PHE A 13 -16.62 -21.01 -7.98
N GLN A 14 -16.47 -22.34 -8.12
CA GLN A 14 -16.99 -23.28 -7.12
C GLN A 14 -16.21 -23.20 -5.80
N LEU A 15 -14.91 -22.99 -5.85
CA LEU A 15 -14.10 -22.79 -4.66
C LEU A 15 -14.49 -21.50 -3.91
N LEU A 16 -14.73 -20.40 -4.62
CA LEU A 16 -15.24 -19.16 -4.04
C LEU A 16 -16.61 -19.36 -3.40
N LYS A 17 -17.55 -19.97 -4.14
CA LYS A 17 -18.91 -20.27 -3.64
C LYS A 17 -18.86 -21.07 -2.35
N LYS A 18 -18.05 -22.14 -2.31
CA LYS A 18 -17.83 -22.95 -1.10
C LYS A 18 -17.20 -22.13 0.04
N HIS A 19 -16.19 -21.31 -0.27
CA HIS A 19 -15.50 -20.50 0.73
C HIS A 19 -16.43 -19.46 1.38
N TYR A 20 -17.23 -18.77 0.58
CA TYR A 20 -18.11 -17.70 1.05
C TYR A 20 -19.49 -18.19 1.54
N SER A 21 -19.84 -19.46 1.39
CA SER A 21 -21.13 -19.99 1.86
C SER A 21 -21.36 -19.83 3.37
N ARG A 22 -20.29 -19.68 4.15
CA ARG A 22 -20.35 -19.42 5.60
C ARG A 22 -20.85 -18.01 5.97
N TYR A 23 -20.78 -17.06 5.03
CA TYR A 23 -21.23 -15.68 5.24
C TYR A 23 -22.66 -15.54 4.71
N THR A 24 -23.61 -16.03 5.48
CA THR A 24 -25.04 -15.96 5.10
C THR A 24 -25.61 -14.57 5.30
N PRO A 25 -26.71 -14.20 4.63
CA PRO A 25 -27.36 -12.91 4.87
C PRO A 25 -27.77 -12.69 6.34
N GLU A 26 -28.15 -13.74 7.03
CA GLU A 26 -28.47 -13.71 8.48
C GLU A 26 -27.24 -13.40 9.32
N MET A 27 -26.08 -13.93 8.94
CA MET A 27 -24.82 -13.62 9.59
C MET A 27 -24.42 -12.17 9.36
N VAL A 28 -24.63 -11.65 8.16
CA VAL A 28 -24.36 -10.23 7.83
C VAL A 28 -25.25 -9.34 8.67
N GLU A 29 -26.54 -9.60 8.76
CA GLU A 29 -27.47 -8.84 9.60
C GLU A 29 -27.02 -8.85 11.08
N LYS A 30 -26.69 -10.03 11.62
CA LYS A 30 -26.26 -10.19 12.99
C LYS A 30 -24.97 -9.44 13.32
N VAL A 31 -23.99 -9.44 12.40
CA VAL A 31 -22.64 -8.89 12.65
C VAL A 31 -22.57 -7.41 12.26
N CYS A 32 -23.16 -7.03 11.15
CA CYS A 32 -23.06 -5.68 10.57
C CYS A 32 -24.23 -4.77 10.96
N GLY A 33 -25.34 -5.34 11.47
CA GLY A 33 -26.54 -4.58 11.80
C GLY A 33 -27.36 -4.12 10.58
N THR A 34 -26.95 -4.50 9.37
CA THR A 34 -27.68 -4.19 8.13
C THR A 34 -28.85 -5.16 7.98
N PRO A 35 -30.10 -4.70 7.86
CA PRO A 35 -31.24 -5.61 7.66
C PRO A 35 -31.05 -6.49 6.44
N LYS A 36 -31.42 -7.77 6.59
CA LYS A 36 -31.23 -8.79 5.55
C LYS A 36 -31.85 -8.41 4.20
N ASP A 37 -33.06 -7.88 4.22
CA ASP A 37 -33.78 -7.46 3.01
C ASP A 37 -33.04 -6.32 2.28
N GLN A 38 -32.52 -5.35 3.00
CA GLN A 38 -31.71 -4.26 2.43
C GLN A 38 -30.41 -4.78 1.86
N PHE A 39 -29.72 -5.67 2.57
CA PHE A 39 -28.50 -6.31 2.08
C PHE A 39 -28.75 -7.08 0.78
N LEU A 40 -29.81 -7.87 0.72
CA LEU A 40 -30.17 -8.63 -0.49
C LEU A 40 -30.56 -7.71 -1.66
N LYS A 41 -31.26 -6.62 -1.40
CA LYS A 41 -31.57 -5.62 -2.42
C LYS A 41 -30.31 -4.98 -3.03
N VAL A 42 -29.32 -4.65 -2.21
CA VAL A 42 -28.03 -4.14 -2.70
C VAL A 42 -27.30 -5.22 -3.52
N ALA A 43 -27.27 -6.45 -3.04
CA ALA A 43 -26.66 -7.57 -3.76
C ALA A 43 -27.32 -7.80 -5.13
N GLU A 44 -28.64 -7.71 -5.22
CA GLU A 44 -29.39 -7.80 -6.48
C GLU A 44 -29.04 -6.65 -7.44
N MET A 45 -28.99 -5.41 -6.95
CA MET A 45 -28.59 -4.25 -7.75
C MET A 45 -27.18 -4.43 -8.31
N ILE A 46 -26.24 -4.90 -7.51
CA ILE A 46 -24.86 -5.20 -7.92
C ILE A 46 -24.86 -6.32 -8.97
N GLY A 47 -25.56 -7.41 -8.73
CA GLY A 47 -25.69 -8.53 -9.68
C GLY A 47 -26.29 -8.13 -11.02
N GLY A 48 -27.22 -7.17 -11.02
CA GLY A 48 -27.82 -6.61 -12.22
C GLY A 48 -26.86 -5.87 -13.15
N THR A 49 -25.61 -5.64 -12.73
CA THR A 49 -24.57 -5.00 -13.56
C THR A 49 -23.73 -6.00 -14.36
N SER A 50 -24.08 -7.29 -14.32
CA SER A 50 -23.36 -8.36 -15.05
C SER A 50 -23.77 -8.49 -16.51
N THR A 51 -24.57 -7.58 -17.04
CA THR A 51 -25.06 -7.61 -18.43
C THR A 51 -24.16 -6.78 -19.36
N PRO A 52 -24.19 -7.05 -20.70
CA PRO A 52 -23.35 -6.32 -21.65
C PRO A 52 -23.58 -4.81 -21.69
N ASP A 53 -24.78 -4.36 -21.39
CA ASP A 53 -25.23 -2.96 -21.44
C ASP A 53 -25.09 -2.21 -20.11
N LYS A 54 -24.75 -2.92 -19.02
CA LYS A 54 -24.59 -2.32 -17.70
C LYS A 54 -23.21 -2.58 -17.15
N VAL A 55 -22.71 -1.60 -16.41
CA VAL A 55 -21.39 -1.67 -15.79
C VAL A 55 -21.44 -0.97 -14.44
N MET A 56 -20.65 -1.46 -13.51
CA MET A 56 -20.49 -0.85 -12.19
C MET A 56 -19.03 -0.56 -11.92
N THR A 57 -18.75 0.58 -11.32
CA THR A 57 -17.46 0.85 -10.67
C THR A 57 -17.63 0.83 -9.15
N ILE A 58 -16.57 0.42 -8.45
CA ILE A 58 -16.49 0.54 -7.00
C ILE A 58 -15.48 1.61 -6.66
N CYS A 59 -15.92 2.66 -5.96
CA CYS A 59 -15.05 3.70 -5.44
C CYS A 59 -14.79 3.44 -3.95
N TYR A 60 -13.54 3.56 -3.52
CA TYR A 60 -13.18 3.38 -2.12
C TYR A 60 -12.05 4.33 -1.70
N ALA A 61 -11.89 4.50 -0.41
CA ALA A 61 -10.79 5.21 0.21
C ALA A 61 -10.48 4.58 1.59
N LEU A 62 -10.08 5.39 2.56
CA LEU A 62 -9.58 4.94 3.86
C LEU A 62 -10.60 4.16 4.69
N GLY A 63 -11.91 4.41 4.51
CA GLY A 63 -12.95 3.64 5.19
C GLY A 63 -12.91 2.13 4.95
N TRP A 64 -12.33 1.68 3.82
CA TRP A 64 -12.09 0.27 3.53
C TRP A 64 -10.68 -0.20 3.87
N THR A 65 -9.70 0.68 3.79
CA THR A 65 -8.28 0.32 3.96
C THR A 65 -7.85 0.30 5.42
N GLU A 66 -8.38 1.19 6.25
CA GLU A 66 -7.98 1.35 7.64
C GLU A 66 -8.70 0.38 8.58
N HIS A 67 -8.73 -0.88 8.20
CA HIS A 67 -9.22 -2.00 9.00
C HIS A 67 -8.12 -3.05 9.13
N THR A 68 -8.17 -3.84 10.20
CA THR A 68 -7.27 -4.99 10.40
C THR A 68 -7.22 -5.91 9.17
N VAL A 69 -8.33 -6.04 8.44
CA VAL A 69 -8.48 -6.86 7.24
C VAL A 69 -8.69 -6.02 5.97
N GLY A 70 -8.20 -4.79 5.94
CA GLY A 70 -8.41 -3.85 4.83
C GLY A 70 -8.01 -4.40 3.45
N SER A 71 -6.88 -5.08 3.36
CA SER A 71 -6.44 -5.72 2.11
C SER A 71 -7.41 -6.80 1.62
N GLN A 72 -8.00 -7.58 2.51
CA GLN A 72 -9.01 -8.57 2.19
C GLN A 72 -10.33 -7.92 1.74
N ASN A 73 -10.73 -6.82 2.37
CA ASN A 73 -11.90 -6.05 1.97
C ASN A 73 -11.76 -5.59 0.50
N ILE A 74 -10.63 -4.99 0.15
CA ILE A 74 -10.36 -4.51 -1.22
C ILE A 74 -10.29 -5.67 -2.21
N ARG A 75 -9.66 -6.78 -1.85
CA ARG A 75 -9.65 -8.00 -2.69
C ARG A 75 -11.07 -8.52 -2.96
N THR A 76 -11.96 -8.44 -1.97
CA THR A 76 -13.37 -8.86 -2.16
C THR A 76 -14.07 -7.97 -3.17
N MET A 77 -13.85 -6.66 -3.18
CA MET A 77 -14.37 -5.76 -4.21
C MET A 77 -13.87 -6.15 -5.61
N ALA A 78 -12.56 -6.42 -5.73
CA ALA A 78 -11.97 -6.85 -6.99
C ALA A 78 -12.56 -8.20 -7.46
N MET A 79 -12.78 -9.14 -6.55
CA MET A 79 -13.44 -10.41 -6.87
C MET A 79 -14.87 -10.21 -7.37
N ILE A 80 -15.66 -9.33 -6.76
CA ILE A 80 -17.02 -8.99 -7.23
C ILE A 80 -16.95 -8.44 -8.66
N GLN A 81 -16.08 -7.50 -8.93
CA GLN A 81 -15.92 -6.91 -10.26
C GLN A 81 -15.49 -7.94 -11.33
N LEU A 82 -14.62 -8.88 -10.95
CA LEU A 82 -14.23 -9.99 -11.84
C LEU A 82 -15.38 -10.96 -12.12
N LEU A 83 -16.18 -11.30 -11.09
CA LEU A 83 -17.34 -12.19 -11.23
C LEU A 83 -18.42 -11.57 -12.13
N LEU A 84 -18.59 -10.26 -12.07
CA LEU A 84 -19.57 -9.51 -12.87
C LEU A 84 -19.07 -9.16 -14.26
N GLY A 85 -17.81 -9.41 -14.58
CA GLY A 85 -17.21 -9.06 -15.86
C GLY A 85 -17.02 -7.56 -16.08
N ASN A 86 -16.96 -6.76 -15.02
CA ASN A 86 -16.84 -5.30 -15.11
C ASN A 86 -15.38 -4.81 -15.26
N MET A 87 -14.39 -5.67 -14.99
CA MET A 87 -12.98 -5.30 -15.14
C MET A 87 -12.61 -5.12 -16.62
N GLY A 88 -11.93 -4.00 -16.92
CA GLY A 88 -11.50 -3.68 -18.28
C GLY A 88 -12.59 -3.08 -19.17
N ARG A 89 -13.78 -2.87 -18.67
CA ARG A 89 -14.89 -2.19 -19.38
C ARG A 89 -14.87 -0.70 -19.06
N PRO A 90 -15.20 0.19 -20.02
CA PRO A 90 -15.37 1.61 -19.74
C PRO A 90 -16.38 1.83 -18.60
N GLY A 91 -16.00 2.59 -17.58
CA GLY A 91 -16.82 2.82 -16.38
C GLY A 91 -16.81 1.69 -15.34
N GLY A 92 -16.09 0.59 -15.60
CA GLY A 92 -15.95 -0.52 -14.65
C GLY A 92 -14.66 -0.42 -13.81
N GLY A 93 -14.51 -1.34 -12.88
CA GLY A 93 -13.30 -1.51 -12.10
C GLY A 93 -13.41 -1.08 -10.63
N VAL A 94 -12.26 -1.06 -9.97
CA VAL A 94 -12.12 -0.65 -8.56
C VAL A 94 -11.24 0.58 -8.51
N ASN A 95 -11.77 1.68 -7.99
CA ASN A 95 -11.13 3.00 -8.02
C ASN A 95 -10.84 3.51 -6.62
N ALA A 96 -9.57 3.63 -6.28
CA ALA A 96 -9.14 4.31 -5.07
C ALA A 96 -9.30 5.83 -5.25
N LEU A 97 -10.18 6.44 -4.48
CA LEU A 97 -10.32 7.89 -4.43
C LEU A 97 -9.17 8.47 -3.61
N ARG A 98 -8.19 9.03 -4.32
CA ARG A 98 -6.97 9.56 -3.69
C ARG A 98 -7.32 10.81 -2.86
N GLY A 99 -6.93 10.81 -1.58
CA GLY A 99 -7.18 11.95 -0.69
C GLY A 99 -6.10 13.00 -0.77
N HIS A 100 -4.84 12.59 -0.67
CA HIS A 100 -3.69 13.50 -0.71
C HIS A 100 -3.41 13.99 -2.14
N ALA A 101 -3.18 15.29 -2.28
CA ALA A 101 -2.81 15.89 -3.57
C ALA A 101 -1.53 15.25 -4.11
N ASN A 102 -1.58 14.79 -5.35
CA ASN A 102 -0.47 14.16 -6.08
C ASN A 102 0.24 13.02 -5.31
N VAL A 103 -0.52 12.20 -4.59
CA VAL A 103 0.05 11.10 -3.79
C VAL A 103 0.87 10.11 -4.62
N GLN A 104 0.53 9.90 -5.89
CA GLN A 104 1.33 9.06 -6.80
C GLN A 104 2.66 9.72 -7.14
N GLY A 105 2.69 11.02 -7.41
CA GLY A 105 3.94 11.76 -7.61
C GLY A 105 4.85 11.71 -6.39
N ILE A 106 4.30 11.74 -5.18
CA ILE A 106 5.05 11.58 -3.92
C ILE A 106 5.76 10.21 -3.90
N THR A 107 5.06 9.14 -4.26
CA THR A 107 5.65 7.79 -4.35
C THR A 107 6.69 7.69 -5.47
N ASP A 108 6.41 8.28 -6.63
CA ASP A 108 7.34 8.29 -7.76
C ASP A 108 8.65 9.03 -7.44
N MET A 109 8.56 10.08 -6.64
CA MET A 109 9.72 10.86 -6.17
C MET A 109 10.38 10.30 -4.91
N CYS A 110 9.91 9.18 -4.39
CA CYS A 110 10.48 8.47 -3.23
C CYS A 110 10.48 9.26 -1.93
N LEU A 111 9.39 9.91 -1.62
CA LEU A 111 9.19 10.57 -0.34
C LEU A 111 8.78 9.59 0.79
N TYR A 112 8.69 8.29 0.48
CA TYR A 112 8.54 7.24 1.47
C TYR A 112 9.90 6.73 1.96
N SER A 113 10.03 6.50 3.25
CA SER A 113 11.24 5.97 3.88
C SER A 113 11.64 4.56 3.41
N ASP A 114 10.72 3.82 2.81
CA ASP A 114 10.92 2.42 2.43
C ASP A 114 11.38 2.22 0.99
N VAL A 115 11.32 3.26 0.18
CA VAL A 115 11.62 3.17 -1.26
C VAL A 115 12.66 4.21 -1.69
N LEU A 116 13.45 3.81 -2.67
CA LEU A 116 14.36 4.64 -3.43
C LEU A 116 13.76 4.97 -4.80
N PRO A 117 14.28 5.95 -5.55
CA PRO A 117 13.83 6.25 -6.92
C PRO A 117 13.69 5.00 -7.78
N GLY A 118 12.61 4.94 -8.56
CA GLY A 118 12.28 3.78 -9.37
C GLY A 118 11.65 2.62 -8.58
N TYR A 119 11.07 2.91 -7.42
CA TYR A 119 10.46 1.91 -6.52
C TYR A 119 11.45 0.83 -6.03
N LEU A 120 12.72 1.16 -5.99
CA LEU A 120 13.74 0.29 -5.41
C LEU A 120 13.57 0.27 -3.90
N GLY A 121 13.72 -0.90 -3.27
CA GLY A 121 13.63 -1.00 -1.81
C GLY A 121 14.83 -0.31 -1.14
N ALA A 122 14.58 0.49 -0.11
CA ALA A 122 15.68 1.05 0.69
C ALA A 122 16.46 -0.07 1.40
N PRO A 123 17.80 0.01 1.51
CA PRO A 123 18.59 -0.97 2.24
C PRO A 123 18.31 -0.92 3.74
N SER A 124 18.50 -2.04 4.41
CA SER A 124 18.42 -2.17 5.86
C SER A 124 19.77 -2.56 6.45
N ASP A 125 19.90 -2.53 7.77
CA ASP A 125 21.11 -2.96 8.49
C ASP A 125 21.48 -4.41 8.19
N ALA A 126 20.49 -5.23 7.81
CA ALA A 126 20.72 -6.60 7.39
C ALA A 126 21.33 -6.72 5.98
N ASP A 127 21.35 -5.66 5.20
CA ASP A 127 21.95 -5.58 3.87
C ASP A 127 23.37 -5.03 4.00
N THR A 128 24.27 -5.79 4.64
CA THR A 128 25.63 -5.33 5.00
C THR A 128 26.50 -5.03 3.79
N THR A 129 26.26 -5.73 2.68
CA THR A 129 26.95 -5.51 1.40
C THR A 129 25.95 -5.28 0.27
N ARG A 130 26.43 -4.68 -0.82
CA ARG A 130 25.63 -4.52 -2.04
C ARG A 130 25.20 -5.87 -2.62
N GLU A 131 26.06 -6.88 -2.55
CA GLU A 131 25.75 -8.23 -2.99
C GLU A 131 24.58 -8.83 -2.20
N GLU A 132 24.61 -8.74 -0.88
CA GLU A 132 23.50 -9.19 -0.01
C GLU A 132 22.20 -8.43 -0.30
N TYR A 133 22.28 -7.13 -0.47
CA TYR A 133 21.13 -6.31 -0.83
C TYR A 133 20.46 -6.81 -2.12
N LEU A 134 21.25 -7.05 -3.17
CA LEU A 134 20.74 -7.57 -4.45
C LEU A 134 20.25 -9.00 -4.34
N ARG A 135 20.94 -9.86 -3.60
CA ARG A 135 20.56 -11.27 -3.39
C ARG A 135 19.20 -11.41 -2.69
N ARG A 136 18.89 -10.52 -1.76
CA ARG A 136 17.60 -10.51 -1.05
C ARG A 136 16.47 -9.99 -1.92
N ARG A 137 16.75 -9.34 -3.03
CA ARG A 137 15.80 -8.77 -3.98
C ARG A 137 15.96 -9.36 -5.37
N PRO A 138 15.89 -10.70 -5.50
CA PRO A 138 16.12 -11.34 -6.79
C PRO A 138 15.02 -10.95 -7.78
N PRO A 139 15.36 -10.72 -9.04
CA PRO A 139 14.37 -10.53 -10.09
C PRO A 139 13.55 -11.82 -10.24
N LYS A 140 12.25 -11.74 -10.06
CA LYS A 140 11.34 -12.88 -10.21
C LYS A 140 10.50 -12.69 -11.46
N ALA A 141 10.81 -13.45 -12.51
CA ALA A 141 9.90 -13.63 -13.62
C ALA A 141 8.84 -14.68 -13.21
N LEU A 142 7.56 -14.34 -13.27
CA LEU A 142 6.47 -15.30 -13.01
C LEU A 142 6.24 -16.25 -14.19
N ARG A 143 6.60 -15.82 -15.40
CA ARG A 143 6.48 -16.59 -16.64
C ARG A 143 7.67 -16.29 -17.56
N PRO A 144 8.10 -17.23 -18.40
CA PRO A 144 9.06 -16.94 -19.47
C PRO A 144 8.54 -15.80 -20.36
N ASN A 145 9.42 -14.91 -20.77
CA ASN A 145 9.13 -13.76 -21.65
C ASN A 145 8.11 -12.74 -21.09
N GLN A 146 7.77 -12.83 -19.82
CA GLN A 146 6.94 -11.81 -19.18
C GLN A 146 7.73 -10.52 -19.03
N MET A 147 7.11 -9.38 -19.37
CA MET A 147 7.63 -8.08 -18.97
C MET A 147 7.70 -8.04 -17.43
N ASN A 148 8.89 -7.86 -16.89
CA ASN A 148 9.14 -7.89 -15.46
C ASN A 148 10.01 -6.70 -15.08
N PHE A 149 9.40 -5.68 -14.52
CA PHE A 149 10.11 -4.50 -14.04
C PHE A 149 11.29 -4.86 -13.12
N PRO A 150 11.15 -5.74 -12.09
CA PRO A 150 12.25 -6.11 -11.21
C PRO A 150 13.45 -6.82 -11.87
N GLN A 151 13.34 -7.36 -13.08
CA GLN A 151 14.47 -8.05 -13.71
C GLN A 151 15.69 -7.15 -13.94
N ASN A 152 15.49 -5.85 -14.07
CA ASN A 152 16.53 -4.85 -14.25
C ASN A 152 16.96 -4.17 -12.93
N PHE A 153 16.47 -4.64 -11.80
CA PHE A 153 16.74 -4.07 -10.49
C PHE A 153 18.25 -3.79 -10.25
N PRO A 154 19.18 -4.73 -10.50
CA PRO A 154 20.61 -4.48 -10.29
C PRO A 154 21.16 -3.34 -11.17
N LYS A 155 20.68 -3.23 -12.41
CA LYS A 155 21.11 -2.17 -13.33
C LYS A 155 20.58 -0.81 -12.88
N TRP A 156 19.32 -0.73 -12.51
CA TRP A 156 18.71 0.50 -12.02
C TRP A 156 19.32 0.96 -10.71
N PHE A 157 19.59 0.05 -9.79
CA PHE A 157 20.26 0.39 -8.54
C PHE A 157 21.67 0.96 -8.79
N THR A 158 22.46 0.36 -9.67
CA THR A 158 23.75 0.90 -10.09
C THR A 158 23.62 2.27 -10.73
N SER A 159 22.63 2.46 -11.60
CA SER A 159 22.38 3.76 -12.26
C SER A 159 22.02 4.83 -11.23
N LEU A 160 21.21 4.50 -10.24
CA LEU A 160 20.85 5.41 -9.14
C LEU A 160 22.08 5.83 -8.33
N GLN A 161 22.91 4.87 -7.92
CA GLN A 161 24.16 5.15 -7.20
C GLN A 161 25.09 6.08 -8.00
N LYS A 162 25.24 5.82 -9.30
CA LYS A 162 26.02 6.69 -10.21
C LYS A 162 25.41 8.09 -10.35
N ALA A 163 24.07 8.18 -10.41
CA ALA A 163 23.40 9.47 -10.48
C ALA A 163 23.61 10.31 -9.21
N TRP A 164 23.62 9.67 -8.03
CA TRP A 164 23.80 10.36 -6.77
C TRP A 164 25.25 10.71 -6.43
N TYR A 165 26.18 9.81 -6.73
CA TYR A 165 27.58 9.93 -6.30
C TYR A 165 28.55 10.25 -7.45
N GLY A 166 28.05 10.35 -8.67
CA GLY A 166 28.85 10.75 -9.84
C GLY A 166 30.09 9.87 -10.03
N ALA A 167 31.23 10.52 -10.26
CA ALA A 167 32.52 9.87 -10.49
C ALA A 167 33.04 9.07 -9.29
N ALA A 168 32.52 9.32 -8.09
CA ALA A 168 32.90 8.59 -6.90
C ALA A 168 32.27 7.17 -6.84
N ALA A 169 31.18 6.92 -7.57
CA ALA A 169 30.53 5.64 -7.65
C ALA A 169 31.23 4.74 -8.67
N THR A 170 32.14 3.90 -8.19
CA THR A 170 32.95 2.97 -9.00
C THR A 170 32.67 1.52 -8.61
N ASP A 171 33.00 0.60 -9.48
CA ASP A 171 32.94 -0.84 -9.19
C ASP A 171 33.85 -1.27 -8.04
N LYS A 172 34.94 -0.54 -7.81
CA LYS A 172 35.89 -0.82 -6.71
C LYS A 172 35.31 -0.54 -5.32
N ASN A 173 34.29 0.29 -5.20
CA ASN A 173 33.64 0.62 -3.93
C ASN A 173 32.15 0.29 -3.96
N ASP A 174 31.75 -0.73 -4.73
CA ASP A 174 30.35 -1.15 -4.90
C ASP A 174 29.41 0.02 -5.22
N TYR A 175 29.91 0.96 -6.04
CA TYR A 175 29.22 2.18 -6.44
C TYR A 175 28.81 3.06 -5.25
N ALA A 176 29.71 3.14 -4.25
CA ALA A 176 29.51 3.87 -3.00
C ALA A 176 28.33 3.33 -2.15
N TYR A 177 28.10 2.02 -2.17
CA TYR A 177 27.02 1.38 -1.42
C TYR A 177 27.06 1.68 0.08
N ASP A 178 28.24 1.75 0.67
CA ASP A 178 28.42 2.03 2.11
C ASP A 178 28.05 3.45 2.51
N TRP A 179 27.91 4.35 1.53
CA TRP A 179 27.46 5.73 1.78
C TRP A 179 25.94 5.83 1.87
N LEU A 180 25.21 4.81 1.44
CA LEU A 180 23.76 4.79 1.55
C LEU A 180 23.35 4.62 3.02
N PRO A 181 22.39 5.42 3.50
CA PRO A 181 21.80 5.18 4.79
C PRO A 181 21.07 3.83 4.79
N LYS A 182 21.25 3.08 5.86
CA LYS A 182 20.58 1.80 6.07
C LYS A 182 19.57 1.94 7.21
N LYS A 183 18.41 1.32 7.06
CA LYS A 183 17.37 1.38 8.08
C LYS A 183 17.60 0.32 9.15
N ASP A 184 17.57 0.74 10.40
CA ASP A 184 17.66 -0.13 11.58
C ASP A 184 16.30 -0.75 11.97
N ALA A 185 15.20 -0.17 11.48
CA ALA A 185 13.83 -0.62 11.77
C ALA A 185 12.82 -0.15 10.71
N ALA A 186 11.61 -0.65 10.81
CA ALA A 186 10.46 -0.08 10.11
C ALA A 186 10.06 1.25 10.77
N TYR A 187 9.82 2.27 9.96
CA TYR A 187 9.43 3.61 10.39
C TYR A 187 8.04 3.98 9.85
N ASP A 188 7.01 3.27 10.33
CA ASP A 188 5.65 3.73 10.14
C ASP A 188 5.31 4.89 11.09
N VAL A 189 4.16 5.52 10.89
CA VAL A 189 3.74 6.68 11.67
C VAL A 189 3.68 6.37 13.18
N LEU A 190 3.25 5.19 13.58
CA LEU A 190 3.14 4.81 14.99
C LEU A 190 4.53 4.60 15.62
N ALA A 191 5.42 3.92 14.90
CA ALA A 191 6.80 3.70 15.32
C ALA A 191 7.58 5.01 15.47
N ILE A 192 7.38 5.98 14.57
CA ILE A 192 8.00 7.30 14.64
C ILE A 192 7.57 8.03 15.93
N PHE A 193 6.27 8.10 16.22
CA PHE A 193 5.80 8.76 17.44
C PHE A 193 6.20 8.02 18.72
N GLU A 194 6.32 6.69 18.67
CA GLU A 194 6.87 5.91 19.77
C GLU A 194 8.34 6.29 20.04
N ARG A 195 9.18 6.39 19.01
CA ARG A 195 10.58 6.78 19.15
C ARG A 195 10.74 8.23 19.64
N MET A 196 9.88 9.14 19.19
CA MET A 196 9.83 10.51 19.75
C MET A 196 9.48 10.48 21.22
N HIS A 197 8.45 9.72 21.61
CA HIS A 197 8.03 9.58 22.99
C HIS A 197 9.11 8.96 23.89
N GLN A 198 9.96 8.10 23.33
CA GLN A 198 11.13 7.53 24.00
C GLN A 198 12.34 8.49 24.04
N GLY A 199 12.24 9.71 23.48
CA GLY A 199 13.34 10.66 23.40
C GLY A 199 14.47 10.24 22.44
N LYS A 200 14.20 9.35 21.51
CA LYS A 200 15.16 8.82 20.53
C LYS A 200 15.23 9.65 19.24
N MET A 201 14.47 10.73 19.16
CA MET A 201 14.47 11.66 18.03
C MET A 201 14.72 13.08 18.53
N ASN A 202 15.56 13.83 17.82
CA ASN A 202 15.91 15.20 18.17
C ASN A 202 15.03 16.23 17.45
N GLY A 203 14.58 15.94 16.24
CA GLY A 203 13.83 16.89 15.45
C GLY A 203 12.82 16.21 14.54
N PHE A 204 11.78 16.97 14.16
CA PHE A 204 10.75 16.55 13.24
C PHE A 204 10.34 17.72 12.34
N VAL A 205 10.33 17.48 11.04
CA VAL A 205 9.79 18.42 10.05
C VAL A 205 8.42 17.89 9.62
N CYS A 206 7.39 18.64 9.98
CA CYS A 206 5.99 18.30 9.74
C CYS A 206 5.45 19.19 8.61
N GLN A 207 5.27 18.62 7.43
CA GLN A 207 4.81 19.35 6.27
C GLN A 207 3.42 18.87 5.84
N GLY A 208 2.43 19.77 5.87
CA GLY A 208 1.05 19.49 5.45
C GLY A 208 0.39 18.34 6.23
N PHE A 209 0.74 18.20 7.50
CA PHE A 209 0.28 17.12 8.36
C PHE A 209 -0.01 17.63 9.78
N ASN A 210 -1.18 17.32 10.30
CA ASN A 210 -1.58 17.66 11.67
C ASN A 210 -1.63 16.39 12.55
N PRO A 211 -0.49 15.92 13.09
CA PRO A 211 -0.44 14.70 13.87
C PRO A 211 -1.27 14.73 15.15
N LEU A 212 -1.41 15.87 15.81
CA LEU A 212 -2.23 15.98 17.01
C LEU A 212 -3.71 15.71 16.74
N ALA A 213 -4.21 16.00 15.54
CA ALA A 213 -5.58 15.68 15.16
C ALA A 213 -5.73 14.30 14.52
N SER A 214 -4.70 13.82 13.79
CA SER A 214 -4.80 12.67 12.89
C SER A 214 -4.31 11.35 13.47
N VAL A 215 -3.33 11.39 14.38
CA VAL A 215 -2.71 10.17 14.92
C VAL A 215 -3.43 9.72 16.19
N ALA A 216 -3.64 8.42 16.32
CA ALA A 216 -4.26 7.84 17.50
C ALA A 216 -3.46 8.13 18.78
N ASN A 217 -4.17 8.23 19.93
CA ASN A 217 -3.60 8.58 21.22
C ASN A 217 -3.00 9.99 21.26
N LYS A 218 -3.86 11.00 21.13
CA LYS A 218 -3.52 12.43 21.12
C LYS A 218 -2.57 12.86 22.25
N LYS A 219 -2.79 12.33 23.47
CA LYS A 219 -1.90 12.64 24.61
C LYS A 219 -0.47 12.18 24.35
N LYS A 220 -0.29 10.93 23.91
CA LYS A 220 1.03 10.38 23.60
C LYS A 220 1.72 11.14 22.47
N VAL A 221 0.98 11.55 21.45
CA VAL A 221 1.49 12.36 20.34
C VAL A 221 1.98 13.71 20.84
N GLY A 222 1.20 14.40 21.66
CA GLY A 222 1.60 15.66 22.26
C GLY A 222 2.84 15.53 23.13
N ASP A 223 2.86 14.52 24.02
CA ASP A 223 4.03 14.23 24.87
C ASP A 223 5.27 13.89 24.02
N ALA A 224 5.12 13.24 22.88
CA ALA A 224 6.20 12.92 21.96
C ALA A 224 6.78 14.16 21.28
N LEU A 225 5.91 15.01 20.73
CA LEU A 225 6.30 16.26 20.09
C LEU A 225 7.01 17.21 21.07
N ALA A 226 6.51 17.30 22.31
CA ALA A 226 7.11 18.12 23.36
C ALA A 226 8.52 17.68 23.79
N ARG A 227 8.94 16.46 23.47
CA ARG A 227 10.28 15.95 23.76
C ARG A 227 11.31 16.27 22.68
N LEU A 228 10.89 16.77 21.54
CA LEU A 228 11.78 17.14 20.45
C LEU A 228 12.58 18.41 20.81
N LYS A 229 13.83 18.48 20.36
CA LYS A 229 14.62 19.71 20.42
C LYS A 229 14.21 20.70 19.35
N TYR A 230 13.73 20.18 18.20
CA TYR A 230 13.32 20.98 17.05
C TYR A 230 12.03 20.41 16.48
N LEU A 231 11.02 21.24 16.37
CA LEU A 231 9.78 20.96 15.64
C LEU A 231 9.61 22.07 14.59
N VAL A 232 9.63 21.68 13.33
CA VAL A 232 9.41 22.58 12.20
C VAL A 232 8.10 22.22 11.55
N ILE A 233 7.18 23.17 11.46
CA ILE A 233 5.87 22.99 10.86
C ILE A 233 5.79 23.84 9.60
N ILE A 234 5.42 23.19 8.49
CA ILE A 234 5.20 23.84 7.19
C ILE A 234 3.75 23.54 6.80
N ASP A 235 2.87 24.49 7.07
CA ASP A 235 1.44 24.36 6.81
C ASP A 235 0.88 25.73 6.41
N PRO A 236 -0.05 25.80 5.44
CA PRO A 236 -0.71 27.05 5.05
C PRO A 236 -1.70 27.58 6.11
N LEU A 237 -2.10 26.75 7.07
CA LEU A 237 -3.03 27.07 8.13
C LEU A 237 -2.44 26.76 9.49
N ALA A 238 -2.86 27.52 10.52
CA ALA A 238 -2.61 27.15 11.91
C ALA A 238 -3.40 25.88 12.25
N THR A 239 -2.72 24.87 12.77
CA THR A 239 -3.29 23.57 13.14
C THR A 239 -3.07 23.29 14.62
N ASP A 240 -3.69 22.21 15.17
CA ASP A 240 -3.44 21.81 16.57
C ASP A 240 -1.97 21.51 16.87
N THR A 241 -1.17 21.21 15.83
CA THR A 241 0.25 20.87 15.97
C THR A 241 1.15 22.09 15.89
N SER A 242 0.69 23.21 15.32
CA SER A 242 1.46 24.44 15.13
C SER A 242 1.52 25.35 16.36
#